data_7f732cb65cfe4ac82cee8274342e7ceb
#
_entry.id   7f732cb65cfe4ac82cee8274342e7ceb
#
_cell.length_a   1.000
_cell.length_b   1.000
_cell.length_c   1.000
_cell.angle_alpha   90.00
_cell.angle_beta   90.00
_cell.angle_gamma   90.00
#
_symmetry.space_group_name_H-M   'P 1'
#
loop_
_entity.id
_entity.type
_entity.pdbx_description
1 polymer ?
#
loop_
_entity_poly.entity_id
_entity_poly.type
_entity_poly.pdbx_seq_one_letter_code
_entity_poly.pdbx_strand_id
1 'polypeptide(L)' 'MIVGRHPRNPVIGDTVLLRADNRRGVGTIVDTDAIRYKVYWRNGKGQLSWHPRGELAIPRLDFGRRWP' A
#
# COMPACT_ATOMS: atom_id res chain seq x y z
N MET A 1 -3.33 -9.34 -25.48
CA MET A 1 -3.34 -9.20 -24.88
C MET A 1 -3.34 -8.85 -24.15
N ILE A 2 -3.61 -8.58 -23.60
CA ILE A 2 -3.61 -8.10 -22.84
C ILE A 2 -3.23 -8.04 -22.14
N VAL A 3 -3.05 -8.00 -22.04
CA VAL A 3 -2.63 -7.98 -21.39
C VAL A 3 -2.25 -7.36 -20.58
N GLY A 4 -1.85 -7.15 -20.34
CA GLY A 4 -1.42 -6.55 -19.43
C GLY A 4 -2.14 -5.85 -18.58
N ARG A 5 -2.81 -5.97 -18.43
CA ARG A 5 -3.51 -5.34 -17.74
C ARG A 5 -3.50 -5.57 -16.51
N HIS A 6 -2.94 -6.09 -15.89
CA HIS A 6 -2.95 -6.20 -14.65
C HIS A 6 -2.17 -5.22 -14.06
N PRO A 7 -2.66 -4.28 -13.45
CA PRO A 7 -2.00 -3.29 -12.78
C PRO A 7 -1.49 -3.87 -11.57
N ARG A 8 -0.31 -4.21 -11.50
CA ARG A 8 0.23 -4.63 -10.32
C ARG A 8 0.75 -3.54 -9.48
N ASN A 9 0.64 -2.29 -9.86
CA ASN A 9 1.14 -1.18 -9.06
C ASN A 9 0.04 -0.60 -8.22
N PRO A 10 0.31 -0.29 -6.96
CA PRO A 10 -0.66 0.39 -6.13
C PRO A 10 -0.85 1.83 -6.60
N VAL A 11 -1.95 2.41 -6.25
CA VAL A 11 -2.27 3.78 -6.63
C VAL A 11 -2.62 4.59 -5.39
N ILE A 12 -2.60 5.91 -5.52
CA ILE A 12 -3.00 6.80 -4.45
C ILE A 12 -4.42 6.44 -4.04
N GLY A 13 -4.61 6.31 -2.75
CA GLY A 13 -5.90 5.90 -2.20
C GLY A 13 -5.96 4.45 -1.79
N ASP A 14 -4.99 3.64 -2.21
CA ASP A 14 -4.99 2.23 -1.81
C ASP A 14 -4.71 2.09 -0.33
N THR A 15 -5.35 1.10 0.28
CA THR A 15 -5.09 0.72 1.66
C THR A 15 -3.88 -0.18 1.71
N VAL A 16 -3.02 0.01 2.68
CA VAL A 16 -1.78 -0.75 2.81
C VAL A 16 -1.52 -1.16 4.25
N LEU A 17 -0.66 -2.17 4.37
CA LEU A 17 -0.15 -2.62 5.66
C LEU A 17 1.35 -2.77 5.52
N LEU A 18 2.09 -2.64 6.63
CA LEU A 18 3.52 -2.93 6.59
C LEU A 18 3.72 -4.42 6.79
N ARG A 19 4.44 -5.04 5.88
CA ARG A 19 4.65 -6.49 5.97
C ARG A 19 5.41 -6.87 7.23
N ALA A 20 6.38 -6.06 7.59
CA ALA A 20 7.23 -6.39 8.73
C ALA A 20 6.61 -5.99 10.07
N ASP A 21 5.66 -5.10 10.06
CA ASP A 21 5.10 -4.60 11.31
C ASP A 21 3.63 -4.28 11.12
N ASN A 22 2.82 -5.31 11.16
CA ASN A 22 1.38 -5.11 10.93
C ASN A 22 0.69 -4.48 12.13
N ARG A 23 1.39 -4.28 13.23
CA ARG A 23 0.78 -3.58 14.36
C ARG A 23 0.67 -2.08 14.11
N ARG A 24 1.37 -1.58 13.10
CA ARG A 24 1.23 -0.20 12.75
C ARG A 24 -0.19 0.11 12.27
N GLY A 25 -0.91 -0.91 11.89
CA GLY A 25 -2.28 -0.73 11.46
C GLY A 25 -2.37 -0.42 9.99
N VAL A 26 -3.48 0.21 9.62
CA VAL A 26 -3.79 0.42 8.23
C VAL A 26 -3.30 1.78 7.78
N GLY A 27 -2.76 1.85 6.60
CA GLY A 27 -2.35 3.11 6.00
C GLY A 27 -3.01 3.33 4.66
N THR A 28 -2.86 4.52 4.15
CA THR A 28 -3.40 4.89 2.83
C THR A 28 -2.29 5.55 2.04
N ILE A 29 -2.12 5.13 0.80
CA ILE A 29 -1.14 5.76 -0.07
C ILE A 29 -1.64 7.15 -0.42
N VAL A 30 -0.83 8.17 -0.13
CA VAL A 30 -1.20 9.55 -0.40
C VAL A 30 -0.32 10.20 -1.47
N ASP A 31 0.79 9.56 -1.81
CA ASP A 31 1.66 10.09 -2.85
C ASP A 31 2.56 8.97 -3.34
N THR A 32 3.15 9.14 -4.49
CA THR A 32 4.09 8.16 -5.03
C THR A 32 5.23 8.89 -5.72
N ASP A 33 6.38 8.23 -5.79
CA ASP A 33 7.44 8.68 -6.68
C ASP A 33 7.89 7.47 -7.49
N ALA A 34 9.05 7.53 -8.11
CA ALA A 34 9.46 6.47 -9.03
C ALA A 34 9.59 5.10 -8.37
N ILE A 35 9.95 5.08 -7.09
CA ILE A 35 10.27 3.82 -6.43
C ILE A 35 9.64 3.64 -5.07
N ARG A 36 8.99 4.65 -4.55
CA ARG A 36 8.46 4.59 -3.19
C ARG A 36 7.05 5.13 -3.14
N TYR A 37 6.37 4.80 -2.06
CA TYR A 37 5.00 5.23 -1.83
C TYR A 37 4.92 5.91 -0.48
N LYS A 38 4.31 7.08 -0.44
CA LYS A 38 4.12 7.81 0.79
C LYS A 38 2.81 7.35 1.41
N VAL A 39 2.87 6.95 2.65
CA VAL A 39 1.72 6.37 3.33
C VAL A 39 1.35 7.20 4.55
N TYR A 40 0.07 7.46 4.70
CA TYR A 40 -0.47 8.07 5.89
C TYR A 40 -0.99 6.96 6.78
N TRP A 41 -0.42 6.81 7.96
CA TRP A 41 -0.77 5.75 8.88
C TRP A 41 -1.80 6.28 9.87
N ARG A 42 -2.95 5.62 9.91
CA ARG A 42 -4.07 6.11 10.71
C ARG A 42 -3.88 5.87 12.18
N ASN A 43 -3.13 4.83 12.52
CA ASN A 43 -2.89 4.59 13.90
C ASN A 43 -1.90 5.57 14.40
N GLY A 44 -1.91 5.86 15.63
CA GLY A 44 -0.99 6.78 16.23
C GLY A 44 -1.40 8.20 15.94
N LYS A 45 -0.55 8.99 15.40
CA LYS A 45 -0.81 10.39 15.25
C LYS A 45 -0.82 10.85 13.83
N GLY A 46 -1.23 9.99 12.96
CA GLY A 46 -1.31 10.38 11.56
C GLY A 46 0.06 10.56 10.94
N GLN A 47 0.93 9.62 11.15
CA GLN A 47 2.28 9.75 10.64
C GLN A 47 2.34 9.49 9.15
N LEU A 48 3.28 10.15 8.50
CA LEU A 48 3.56 9.93 7.10
C LEU A 48 4.94 9.32 6.96
N SER A 49 5.09 8.36 6.09
CA SER A 49 6.41 7.79 5.80
C SER A 49 6.46 7.22 4.40
N TRP A 50 7.66 7.12 3.85
CA TRP A 50 7.88 6.59 2.50
C TRP A 50 8.35 5.15 2.60
N HIS A 51 7.83 4.29 1.74
CA HIS A 51 8.19 2.89 1.74
C HIS A 51 8.27 2.36 0.32
N PRO A 52 9.26 1.50 0.02
CA PRO A 52 9.27 0.84 -1.28
C PRO A 52 8.14 -0.19 -1.35
N ARG A 53 7.78 -0.57 -2.55
CA ARG A 53 6.67 -1.49 -2.77
C ARG A 53 6.82 -2.78 -1.96
N GLY A 54 8.04 -3.27 -1.85
CA GLY A 54 8.26 -4.55 -1.18
C GLY A 54 7.96 -4.55 0.30
N GLU A 55 7.94 -3.38 0.93
CA GLU A 55 7.63 -3.29 2.35
C GLU A 55 6.14 -3.25 2.62
N LEU A 56 5.33 -3.09 1.60
CA LEU A 56 3.90 -2.87 1.76
C LEU A 56 3.11 -4.08 1.29
N ALA A 57 2.12 -4.46 2.06
CA ALA A 57 1.11 -5.40 1.62
C ALA A 57 -0.07 -4.57 1.19
N ILE A 58 -0.50 -4.74 -0.04
CA ILE A 58 -1.60 -3.98 -0.60
C ILE A 58 -2.75 -4.95 -0.80
N PRO A 59 -3.73 -4.96 0.11
CA PRO A 59 -4.78 -5.98 0.06
C PRO A 59 -5.46 -6.11 -1.28
N ARG A 60 -5.69 -4.99 -1.94
CA ARG A 60 -6.33 -5.01 -3.25
C ARG A 60 -5.54 -5.85 -4.27
N LEU A 61 -4.21 -5.81 -4.18
CA LEU A 61 -3.36 -6.50 -5.12
C LEU A 61 -2.86 -7.84 -4.58
N ASP A 62 -2.57 -7.88 -3.29
CA ASP A 62 -1.91 -9.05 -2.71
C ASP A 62 -2.90 -10.11 -2.22
N PHE A 63 -4.08 -9.68 -1.77
CA PHE A 63 -5.05 -10.62 -1.22
C PHE A 63 -6.27 -10.78 -2.11
N GLY A 64 -6.39 -9.97 -3.11
CA GLY A 64 -7.46 -10.08 -4.06
C GLY A 64 -8.80 -9.95 -3.36
N ARG A 65 -9.76 -10.82 -3.72
CA ARG A 65 -11.07 -10.73 -3.18
C ARG A 65 -11.15 -11.18 -1.78
N ARG A 66 -10.09 -11.74 -1.21
CA ARG A 66 -10.18 -12.20 0.13
C ARG A 66 -10.04 -11.13 1.14
N TRP A 67 -9.72 -9.94 0.75
CA TRP A 67 -9.59 -8.87 1.70
C TRP A 67 -10.97 -8.45 2.16
N PRO A 68 -11.25 -8.51 3.44
CA PRO A 68 -12.58 -8.13 3.93
C PRO A 68 -12.83 -6.64 3.88
#